data_d1ca84bb602c096dd7f52e1b67637a10
#
_entry.id   d1ca84bb602c096dd7f52e1b67637a10
#
_cell.length_a   1.000
_cell.length_b   1.000
_cell.length_c   1.000
_cell.angle_alpha   90.00
_cell.angle_beta   90.00
_cell.angle_gamma   90.00
#
_symmetry.space_group_name_H-M   'P 1'
#
loop_
_entity.id
_entity.type
_entity.pdbx_description
1 polymer ?
#
loop_
_entity_poly.entity_id
_entity_poly.type
_entity_poly.pdbx_seq_one_letter_code
_entity_poly.pdbx_strand_id
1 'polypeptide(L)'
;MSAKIGVGVGIGTLTQRAAMATPSTLSNALPASNSFFLLRGGLTRRRPVRVDSVARTPLAFTACSSSIRVRASVSSEEPPSSSAQDVENLVIIGSGPAGYTAAIYAARANLKPIVFEGYQVGGVPGGQLMTTTEVENFPGFPDGITGPDLMDRMRRQAERWGAELFQEDVEFINVKNNPFTVQSSERKVKCHSVIVATGATAKKLSLPREDEFWSRGISACAICDGASPLFKGQVLAVVGGGDTATEEALYLTKYARHVHLLVRRDQLRASRAMQDRVCNNPNITLHFNTETVDVVSNTKGQMSGILVRKVDTGEESVLEVKGLFYGIGHSPNSQLLEGQVELDSSGYVLVEEGSAKTSVKGVFAAGDVQDHEWRQAVTAAGSGCIAALSVERYLASNNLLVEFHQPQTEEVKKEPTHRDVHEGFDITLTKHKGQYALRKLYHESPRLICVLYTAPTCGPCRTLKPILSKVIDEFDQNVHFVEIDIEEDPEIAEAAGIMGTPCVQFFKNKEMIRNVSGVKMKKEYREFILENK
;
A
#
# COMPACT_ATOMS: atom_id res chain seq x y z
N MET A 1 -31.65 43.59 -47.66
CA MET A 1 -30.82 44.68 -48.23
C MET A 1 -29.36 44.36 -48.01
N SER A 2 -28.71 44.12 -49.11
CA SER A 2 -27.31 43.80 -49.29
C SER A 2 -26.38 44.97 -49.01
N ALA A 3 -25.18 44.69 -48.52
CA ALA A 3 -23.97 45.32 -49.01
C ALA A 3 -22.75 44.51 -48.61
N LYS A 4 -22.14 43.93 -49.60
CA LYS A 4 -20.73 43.44 -49.66
C LYS A 4 -19.83 44.64 -49.93
N ILE A 5 -18.53 44.48 -49.60
CA ILE A 5 -17.29 45.05 -50.21
C ILE A 5 -16.22 44.82 -49.12
N GLY A 6 -15.00 44.21 -49.30
CA GLY A 6 -14.25 43.82 -50.45
C GLY A 6 -12.75 43.89 -50.07
N VAL A 7 -12.08 42.79 -50.15
CA VAL A 7 -10.69 42.48 -50.59
C VAL A 7 -9.58 43.51 -50.37
N GLY A 8 -8.46 42.99 -49.79
CA GLY A 8 -7.14 43.63 -49.83
C GLY A 8 -6.03 42.63 -49.46
N VAL A 9 -5.44 42.00 -50.48
CA VAL A 9 -4.27 41.11 -50.44
C VAL A 9 -3.01 41.96 -50.37
N GLY A 10 -2.04 41.57 -49.55
CA GLY A 10 -0.71 42.15 -49.49
C GLY A 10 0.35 41.10 -49.16
N ILE A 11 0.93 40.50 -50.19
CA ILE A 11 2.09 39.62 -50.13
C ILE A 11 3.33 40.49 -50.02
N GLY A 12 4.25 40.18 -49.11
CA GLY A 12 5.56 40.80 -48.97
C GLY A 12 6.58 39.80 -48.46
N THR A 13 7.20 39.09 -49.37
CA THR A 13 8.40 38.28 -49.19
C THR A 13 9.62 39.19 -49.07
N LEU A 14 10.47 38.96 -48.06
CA LEU A 14 11.88 39.41 -48.08
C LEU A 14 12.77 38.37 -47.40
N THR A 15 13.55 37.75 -48.25
CA THR A 15 14.72 36.91 -47.98
C THR A 15 15.94 37.79 -47.68
N GLN A 16 16.71 37.42 -46.64
CA GLN A 16 18.18 37.62 -46.56
C GLN A 16 18.76 36.76 -45.46
N ARG A 17 19.41 35.71 -45.86
CA ARG A 17 20.84 35.37 -45.94
C ARG A 17 21.63 35.41 -44.65
N ALA A 18 22.16 34.21 -44.42
CA ALA A 18 23.12 33.71 -43.47
C ALA A 18 24.40 34.57 -43.31
N ALA A 19 24.99 34.54 -42.13
CA ALA A 19 26.42 34.62 -41.90
C ALA A 19 26.82 33.66 -40.79
N MET A 20 27.62 32.68 -41.18
CA MET A 20 28.40 31.81 -40.30
C MET A 20 29.52 32.60 -39.64
N ALA A 21 29.82 32.34 -38.39
CA ALA A 21 31.12 32.57 -37.77
C ALA A 21 31.40 31.45 -36.77
N THR A 22 32.44 30.69 -37.04
CA THR A 22 33.04 29.64 -36.25
C THR A 22 34.12 30.19 -35.30
N PRO A 23 34.79 29.37 -34.46
CA PRO A 23 34.96 29.63 -33.05
C PRO A 23 36.38 30.11 -32.71
N SER A 24 36.54 30.76 -31.59
CA SER A 24 37.86 30.99 -30.98
C SER A 24 37.96 30.31 -29.64
N THR A 25 38.85 29.36 -29.60
CA THR A 25 39.46 28.73 -28.44
C THR A 25 40.13 29.75 -27.51
N LEU A 26 39.81 29.68 -26.22
CA LEU A 26 40.71 30.17 -25.18
C LEU A 26 40.64 29.25 -23.99
N SER A 27 41.75 28.53 -23.84
CA SER A 27 42.16 27.81 -22.67
C SER A 27 42.39 28.76 -21.49
N ASN A 28 41.89 28.46 -20.32
CA ASN A 28 42.55 28.91 -19.10
C ASN A 28 42.43 27.83 -18.00
N ALA A 29 43.62 27.62 -17.45
CA ALA A 29 44.01 26.59 -16.54
C ALA A 29 43.40 26.71 -15.13
N LEU A 30 43.19 25.56 -14.52
CA LEU A 30 43.00 25.36 -13.10
C LEU A 30 44.30 25.62 -12.32
N PRO A 31 44.22 26.01 -11.04
CA PRO A 31 45.26 25.64 -10.10
C PRO A 31 44.74 24.53 -9.15
N ALA A 32 45.46 23.44 -9.19
CA ALA A 32 45.40 22.38 -8.19
C ALA A 32 45.98 22.89 -6.86
N SER A 33 45.29 22.65 -5.77
CA SER A 33 45.89 22.68 -4.42
C SER A 33 45.77 21.32 -3.80
N ASN A 34 46.87 20.58 -3.83
CA ASN A 34 47.18 19.43 -3.01
C ASN A 34 47.36 19.85 -1.56
N SER A 35 46.68 19.16 -0.66
CA SER A 35 47.11 19.06 0.75
C SER A 35 47.10 17.62 1.15
N PHE A 36 48.26 17.00 1.03
CA PHE A 36 48.59 15.71 1.65
C PHE A 36 48.80 15.93 3.15
N PHE A 37 48.05 15.24 3.99
CA PHE A 37 48.44 14.97 5.37
C PHE A 37 48.87 13.52 5.50
N LEU A 38 50.18 13.37 5.61
CA LEU A 38 50.87 12.12 5.98
C LEU A 38 50.79 11.98 7.50
N LEU A 39 50.04 11.01 7.99
CA LEU A 39 50.23 10.48 9.35
C LEU A 39 50.97 9.13 9.28
N ARG A 40 52.23 9.18 9.71
CA ARG A 40 53.08 8.01 10.02
C ARG A 40 52.50 7.34 11.27
N GLY A 41 52.08 6.08 11.16
CA GLY A 41 51.80 5.19 12.29
C GLY A 41 52.55 3.86 12.11
N GLY A 42 53.39 3.54 13.09
CA GLY A 42 54.42 2.53 13.05
C GLY A 42 53.93 1.08 12.90
N LEU A 43 54.69 0.34 12.11
CA LEU A 43 54.62 -1.10 11.98
C LEU A 43 55.18 -1.77 13.25
N THR A 44 54.35 -2.40 14.05
CA THR A 44 54.80 -3.42 15.00
C THR A 44 54.69 -4.81 14.36
N ARG A 45 55.86 -5.39 14.11
CA ARG A 45 56.04 -6.77 13.70
C ARG A 45 55.47 -7.71 14.77
N ARG A 46 54.44 -8.48 14.45
CA ARG A 46 54.07 -9.68 15.22
C ARG A 46 54.76 -10.91 14.61
N ARG A 47 55.45 -11.66 15.48
CA ARG A 47 56.14 -12.93 15.18
C ARG A 47 55.12 -14.02 14.82
N PRO A 48 55.47 -14.99 13.95
CA PRO A 48 54.63 -16.14 13.66
C PRO A 48 54.60 -17.11 14.84
N VAL A 49 53.38 -17.55 15.21
CA VAL A 49 53.17 -18.63 16.18
C VAL A 49 53.33 -19.96 15.44
N ARG A 50 54.21 -20.81 15.94
CA ARG A 50 54.38 -22.20 15.51
C ARG A 50 53.12 -22.99 15.86
N VAL A 51 52.55 -23.68 14.88
CA VAL A 51 51.52 -24.70 15.08
C VAL A 51 52.22 -26.04 15.24
N ASP A 52 52.18 -26.63 16.43
CA ASP A 52 52.64 -27.98 16.69
C ASP A 52 51.60 -28.99 16.16
N SER A 53 52.12 -29.94 15.40
CA SER A 53 51.41 -31.07 14.84
C SER A 53 50.96 -32.05 15.93
N VAL A 54 49.63 -32.20 16.12
CA VAL A 54 49.09 -33.29 16.94
C VAL A 54 48.71 -34.46 16.06
N ALA A 55 49.27 -35.62 16.43
CA ALA A 55 49.19 -36.90 15.74
C ALA A 55 47.75 -37.43 15.67
N ARG A 56 47.39 -37.95 14.50
CA ARG A 56 46.15 -38.70 14.27
C ARG A 56 46.30 -40.12 14.78
N THR A 57 45.44 -40.53 15.71
CA THR A 57 45.20 -41.95 16.03
C THR A 57 43.89 -42.39 15.34
N PRO A 58 43.85 -43.56 14.69
CA PRO A 58 42.67 -44.08 14.05
C PRO A 58 41.75 -44.76 15.06
N LEU A 59 40.48 -44.32 15.14
CA LEU A 59 39.45 -45.04 15.87
C LEU A 59 38.84 -46.14 15.00
N ALA A 60 38.90 -47.37 15.50
CA ALA A 60 38.34 -48.57 14.90
C ALA A 60 36.81 -48.55 15.03
N PHE A 61 36.13 -48.77 13.91
CA PHE A 61 34.69 -49.04 13.87
C PHE A 61 34.42 -50.49 14.27
N THR A 62 33.75 -50.68 15.39
CA THR A 62 33.13 -51.97 15.74
C THR A 62 31.68 -51.92 15.34
N ALA A 63 31.30 -52.72 14.36
CA ALA A 63 29.93 -52.93 13.96
C ALA A 63 29.21 -53.82 14.99
N CYS A 64 28.20 -53.32 15.66
CA CYS A 64 27.31 -54.11 16.51
C CYS A 64 25.96 -54.25 15.75
N SER A 65 25.72 -55.44 15.19
CA SER A 65 24.45 -55.83 14.60
C SER A 65 23.53 -56.41 15.70
N SER A 66 22.53 -55.66 16.11
CA SER A 66 21.41 -56.18 16.89
C SER A 66 20.12 -56.10 16.05
N SER A 67 19.65 -57.27 15.65
CA SER A 67 18.37 -57.50 15.03
C SER A 67 17.24 -57.31 16.03
N ILE A 68 16.45 -56.24 15.87
CA ILE A 68 15.20 -56.03 16.64
C ILE A 68 14.04 -56.61 15.82
N ARG A 69 13.40 -57.66 16.31
CA ARG A 69 12.13 -58.16 15.81
C ARG A 69 11.01 -57.22 16.25
N VAL A 70 10.36 -56.55 15.32
CA VAL A 70 9.17 -55.76 15.55
C VAL A 70 7.96 -56.72 15.59
N ARG A 71 7.35 -56.85 16.74
CA ARG A 71 6.01 -57.46 16.91
C ARG A 71 5.00 -56.35 16.67
N ALA A 72 4.20 -56.46 15.60
CA ALA A 72 3.05 -55.59 15.39
C ALA A 72 1.93 -56.00 16.35
N SER A 73 1.64 -55.14 17.33
CA SER A 73 0.38 -55.11 18.05
C SER A 73 -0.42 -53.92 17.55
N VAL A 74 -1.51 -54.20 16.85
CA VAL A 74 -2.52 -53.19 16.48
C VAL A 74 -3.29 -52.83 17.73
N SER A 75 -2.98 -51.72 18.34
CA SER A 75 -3.86 -51.03 19.29
C SER A 75 -4.40 -49.80 18.57
N SER A 76 -5.72 -49.73 18.44
CA SER A 76 -6.48 -48.57 18.02
C SER A 76 -6.30 -47.47 19.09
N GLU A 77 -5.30 -46.62 18.94
CA GLU A 77 -5.23 -45.38 19.70
C GLU A 77 -5.85 -44.27 18.86
N GLU A 78 -6.86 -43.63 19.44
CA GLU A 78 -7.40 -42.34 18.96
C GLU A 78 -6.26 -41.34 18.84
N PRO A 79 -6.27 -40.44 17.83
CA PRO A 79 -5.23 -39.45 17.70
C PRO A 79 -5.23 -38.55 18.95
N PRO A 80 -4.04 -38.25 19.53
CA PRO A 80 -3.97 -37.36 20.67
C PRO A 80 -4.52 -35.99 20.27
N SER A 81 -5.46 -35.50 21.05
CA SER A 81 -5.96 -34.14 20.97
C SER A 81 -4.77 -33.17 21.10
N SER A 82 -4.38 -32.53 20.01
CA SER A 82 -3.30 -31.57 19.96
C SER A 82 -3.70 -30.30 20.72
N SER A 83 -3.17 -30.10 21.89
CA SER A 83 -3.25 -28.84 22.63
C SER A 83 -1.86 -28.32 23.04
N ALA A 84 -0.91 -28.32 22.11
CA ALA A 84 0.17 -27.38 22.12
C ALA A 84 -0.18 -26.38 21.02
N GLN A 85 -0.73 -25.20 21.37
CA GLN A 85 -0.85 -24.10 20.41
C GLN A 85 0.56 -23.75 19.98
N ASP A 86 0.89 -24.02 18.71
CA ASP A 86 2.16 -23.65 18.13
C ASP A 86 2.32 -22.14 18.26
N VAL A 87 3.49 -21.71 18.79
CA VAL A 87 3.80 -20.29 18.94
C VAL A 87 4.53 -19.85 17.68
N GLU A 88 3.95 -18.91 16.97
CA GLU A 88 4.49 -18.40 15.72
C GLU A 88 5.74 -17.51 15.95
N ASN A 89 6.63 -17.47 14.99
CA ASN A 89 7.79 -16.59 15.06
C ASN A 89 7.39 -15.12 15.09
N LEU A 90 6.50 -14.73 14.16
CA LEU A 90 6.18 -13.34 13.85
C LEU A 90 4.74 -13.17 13.39
N VAL A 91 4.08 -12.19 13.98
CA VAL A 91 2.84 -11.62 13.45
C VAL A 91 3.11 -10.18 12.97
N ILE A 92 2.61 -9.84 11.79
CA ILE A 92 2.66 -8.50 11.20
C ILE A 92 1.23 -7.96 11.14
N ILE A 93 1.02 -6.74 11.63
CA ILE A 93 -0.30 -6.10 11.65
C ILE A 93 -0.27 -4.91 10.68
N GLY A 94 -0.99 -5.04 9.57
CA GLY A 94 -1.09 -4.04 8.52
C GLY A 94 -0.50 -4.47 7.19
N SER A 95 -1.10 -4.00 6.10
CA SER A 95 -0.83 -4.39 4.71
C SER A 95 -0.32 -3.24 3.83
N GLY A 96 0.03 -2.10 4.41
CA GLY A 96 0.70 -1.02 3.68
C GLY A 96 2.10 -1.40 3.21
N PRO A 97 2.83 -0.48 2.55
CA PRO A 97 4.20 -0.74 2.07
C PRO A 97 5.15 -1.26 3.16
N ALA A 98 5.00 -0.78 4.41
CA ALA A 98 5.77 -1.27 5.54
C ALA A 98 5.47 -2.74 5.87
N GLY A 99 4.18 -3.10 5.98
CA GLY A 99 3.74 -4.45 6.32
C GLY A 99 4.14 -5.48 5.29
N TYR A 100 3.84 -5.24 4.01
CA TYR A 100 4.24 -6.18 2.96
C TYR A 100 5.76 -6.27 2.77
N THR A 101 6.50 -5.17 2.92
CA THR A 101 7.96 -5.25 2.88
C THR A 101 8.49 -6.09 4.05
N ALA A 102 7.97 -5.87 5.26
CA ALA A 102 8.32 -6.69 6.41
C ALA A 102 8.01 -8.18 6.17
N ALA A 103 6.83 -8.48 5.60
CA ALA A 103 6.42 -9.84 5.25
C ALA A 103 7.37 -10.49 4.23
N ILE A 104 7.76 -9.76 3.17
CA ILE A 104 8.71 -10.25 2.16
C ILE A 104 10.05 -10.61 2.80
N TYR A 105 10.62 -9.71 3.60
CA TYR A 105 11.92 -9.94 4.22
C TYR A 105 11.88 -11.06 5.25
N ALA A 106 10.86 -11.10 6.11
CA ALA A 106 10.68 -12.15 7.10
C ALA A 106 10.44 -13.53 6.46
N ALA A 107 9.60 -13.60 5.42
CA ALA A 107 9.34 -14.85 4.71
C ALA A 107 10.61 -15.38 4.00
N ARG A 108 11.42 -14.48 3.41
CA ARG A 108 12.72 -14.85 2.83
C ARG A 108 13.76 -15.32 3.85
N ALA A 109 13.62 -14.88 5.10
CA ALA A 109 14.40 -15.38 6.22
C ALA A 109 13.82 -16.68 6.85
N ASN A 110 12.85 -17.33 6.20
CA ASN A 110 12.16 -18.54 6.65
C ASN A 110 11.43 -18.40 7.99
N LEU A 111 10.99 -17.19 8.34
CA LEU A 111 10.27 -16.94 9.59
C LEU A 111 8.77 -17.31 9.50
N LYS A 112 8.24 -17.56 8.30
CA LYS A 112 6.83 -17.87 8.03
C LYS A 112 5.88 -16.85 8.70
N PRO A 113 5.96 -15.56 8.36
CA PRO A 113 5.19 -14.54 9.04
C PRO A 113 3.70 -14.66 8.77
N ILE A 114 2.89 -14.47 9.82
CA ILE A 114 1.45 -14.29 9.70
C ILE A 114 1.18 -12.79 9.56
N VAL A 115 0.42 -12.39 8.54
CA VAL A 115 0.07 -10.99 8.26
C VAL A 115 -1.43 -10.79 8.39
N PHE A 116 -1.84 -9.94 9.31
CA PHE A 116 -3.20 -9.43 9.37
C PHE A 116 -3.27 -8.18 8.49
N GLU A 117 -3.90 -8.32 7.33
CA GLU A 117 -3.94 -7.28 6.29
C GLU A 117 -4.87 -6.12 6.65
N GLY A 118 -5.92 -6.37 7.42
CA GLY A 118 -6.93 -5.39 7.81
C GLY A 118 -7.82 -4.92 6.65
N TYR A 119 -8.76 -4.05 6.99
CA TYR A 119 -9.71 -3.44 6.05
C TYR A 119 -9.61 -1.91 6.04
N GLN A 120 -8.42 -1.37 6.18
CA GLN A 120 -8.23 0.08 6.14
C GLN A 120 -8.71 0.66 4.80
N VAL A 121 -8.84 1.92 4.71
CA VAL A 121 -9.23 2.77 3.58
C VAL A 121 -9.84 2.03 2.37
N GLY A 122 -11.13 2.22 2.15
CA GLY A 122 -11.85 1.59 1.01
C GLY A 122 -12.26 0.14 1.22
N GLY A 123 -12.01 -0.44 2.39
CA GLY A 123 -12.41 -1.81 2.72
C GLY A 123 -11.57 -2.89 2.02
N VAL A 124 -10.33 -2.56 1.63
CA VAL A 124 -9.40 -3.47 0.95
C VAL A 124 -7.99 -3.37 1.57
N PRO A 125 -7.24 -4.48 1.63
CA PRO A 125 -5.84 -4.47 2.05
C PRO A 125 -4.96 -3.61 1.15
N GLY A 126 -3.92 -2.97 1.72
CA GLY A 126 -2.96 -2.15 0.99
C GLY A 126 -2.78 -0.74 1.54
N GLY A 127 -3.59 -0.36 2.54
CA GLY A 127 -3.49 0.93 3.21
C GLY A 127 -3.83 2.11 2.30
N GLN A 128 -3.27 3.28 2.58
CA GLN A 128 -3.61 4.53 1.88
C GLN A 128 -3.31 4.52 0.38
N LEU A 129 -2.36 3.70 -0.09
CA LEU A 129 -2.04 3.59 -1.51
C LEU A 129 -3.20 3.03 -2.35
N MET A 130 -4.16 2.33 -1.73
CA MET A 130 -5.33 1.81 -2.45
C MET A 130 -6.25 2.91 -2.98
N THR A 131 -6.15 4.13 -2.44
CA THR A 131 -6.89 5.31 -2.92
C THR A 131 -6.03 6.27 -3.73
N THR A 132 -4.73 5.98 -3.90
CA THR A 132 -3.79 6.81 -4.67
C THR A 132 -3.83 6.39 -6.14
N THR A 133 -4.06 7.34 -7.05
CA THR A 133 -4.17 7.07 -8.48
C THR A 133 -2.81 6.72 -9.09
N GLU A 134 -1.80 7.57 -8.90
CA GLU A 134 -0.46 7.38 -9.44
C GLU A 134 0.60 7.61 -8.37
N VAL A 135 1.61 6.75 -8.37
CA VAL A 135 2.81 6.81 -7.53
C VAL A 135 4.01 6.95 -8.46
N GLU A 136 4.51 8.17 -8.58
CA GLU A 136 5.64 8.49 -9.47
C GLU A 136 6.99 8.48 -8.74
N ASN A 137 6.96 8.46 -7.40
CA ASN A 137 8.14 8.62 -6.55
C ASN A 137 8.61 7.33 -5.85
N PHE A 138 8.07 6.17 -6.24
CA PHE A 138 8.57 4.88 -5.77
C PHE A 138 9.62 4.35 -6.76
N PRO A 139 10.87 4.14 -6.33
CA PRO A 139 11.94 3.72 -7.24
C PRO A 139 11.67 2.38 -7.92
N GLY A 140 12.08 2.25 -9.19
CA GLY A 140 11.91 1.03 -9.99
C GLY A 140 10.77 1.10 -10.99
N PHE A 141 9.98 2.17 -10.99
CA PHE A 141 8.87 2.41 -11.91
C PHE A 141 9.07 3.75 -12.64
N PRO A 142 9.84 3.78 -13.75
CA PRO A 142 10.18 5.01 -14.45
C PRO A 142 8.96 5.73 -15.05
N ASP A 143 7.92 4.98 -15.39
CA ASP A 143 6.67 5.51 -15.96
C ASP A 143 5.57 5.69 -14.90
N GLY A 144 5.94 5.63 -13.60
CA GLY A 144 4.98 5.59 -12.51
C GLY A 144 4.29 4.22 -12.36
N ILE A 145 3.47 4.10 -11.35
CA ILE A 145 2.63 2.92 -11.09
C ILE A 145 1.40 3.36 -10.31
N THR A 146 0.25 2.72 -10.53
CA THR A 146 -0.91 3.02 -9.67
C THR A 146 -0.68 2.48 -8.26
N GLY A 147 -1.21 3.17 -7.24
CA GLY A 147 -1.09 2.71 -5.86
C GLY A 147 -1.61 1.28 -5.67
N PRO A 148 -2.81 0.92 -6.18
CA PRO A 148 -3.32 -0.45 -6.13
C PRO A 148 -2.41 -1.48 -6.81
N ASP A 149 -1.83 -1.17 -7.97
CA ASP A 149 -0.91 -2.08 -8.66
C ASP A 149 0.38 -2.32 -7.88
N LEU A 150 0.92 -1.27 -7.26
CA LEU A 150 2.09 -1.39 -6.39
C LEU A 150 1.79 -2.33 -5.22
N MET A 151 0.66 -2.13 -4.55
CA MET A 151 0.27 -2.94 -3.40
C MET A 151 -0.02 -4.40 -3.78
N ASP A 152 -0.68 -4.65 -4.91
CA ASP A 152 -0.91 -6.01 -5.44
C ASP A 152 0.42 -6.73 -5.74
N ARG A 153 1.39 -6.05 -6.34
CA ARG A 153 2.72 -6.61 -6.59
C ARG A 153 3.47 -6.95 -5.31
N MET A 154 3.43 -6.07 -4.31
CA MET A 154 4.05 -6.32 -3.00
C MET A 154 3.37 -7.47 -2.26
N ARG A 155 2.04 -7.53 -2.29
CA ARG A 155 1.24 -8.61 -1.72
C ARG A 155 1.61 -9.97 -2.33
N ARG A 156 1.59 -10.07 -3.65
CA ARG A 156 1.98 -11.30 -4.37
C ARG A 156 3.43 -11.69 -4.11
N GLN A 157 4.32 -10.71 -3.94
CA GLN A 157 5.71 -11.00 -3.61
C GLN A 157 5.83 -11.60 -2.20
N ALA A 158 5.08 -11.11 -1.20
CA ALA A 158 5.05 -11.67 0.14
C ALA A 158 4.46 -13.10 0.15
N GLU A 159 3.34 -13.31 -0.53
CA GLU A 159 2.67 -14.62 -0.65
C GLU A 159 3.57 -15.66 -1.36
N ARG A 160 4.26 -15.26 -2.43
CA ARG A 160 5.22 -16.12 -3.15
C ARG A 160 6.34 -16.63 -2.26
N TRP A 161 6.78 -15.86 -1.27
CA TRP A 161 7.83 -16.27 -0.34
C TRP A 161 7.30 -17.04 0.90
N GLY A 162 5.98 -17.27 0.97
CA GLY A 162 5.38 -18.08 2.02
C GLY A 162 4.87 -17.30 3.23
N ALA A 163 4.63 -15.98 3.10
CA ALA A 163 3.88 -15.25 4.10
C ALA A 163 2.41 -15.70 4.10
N GLU A 164 1.84 -15.94 5.27
CA GLU A 164 0.41 -16.24 5.42
C GLU A 164 -0.37 -14.93 5.59
N LEU A 165 -1.26 -14.63 4.64
CA LEU A 165 -1.97 -13.37 4.56
C LEU A 165 -3.44 -13.56 4.93
N PHE A 166 -3.90 -12.83 5.96
CA PHE A 166 -5.28 -12.87 6.44
C PHE A 166 -5.93 -11.50 6.34
N GLN A 167 -7.04 -11.42 5.60
CA GLN A 167 -7.82 -10.20 5.44
C GLN A 167 -8.75 -10.02 6.64
N GLU A 168 -8.17 -9.77 7.78
CA GLU A 168 -8.84 -9.62 9.06
C GLU A 168 -8.28 -8.42 9.80
N ASP A 169 -9.14 -7.68 10.49
CA ASP A 169 -8.71 -6.64 11.40
C ASP A 169 -8.30 -7.25 12.74
N VAL A 170 -7.19 -6.79 13.29
CA VAL A 170 -6.80 -7.12 14.65
C VAL A 170 -7.62 -6.28 15.62
N GLU A 171 -8.38 -6.94 16.48
CA GLU A 171 -9.24 -6.29 17.48
C GLU A 171 -8.55 -6.16 18.84
N PHE A 172 -7.61 -7.07 19.12
CA PHE A 172 -6.92 -7.11 20.41
C PHE A 172 -5.48 -7.60 20.26
N ILE A 173 -4.59 -6.98 21.03
CA ILE A 173 -3.20 -7.40 21.19
C ILE A 173 -2.82 -7.39 22.67
N ASN A 174 -2.02 -8.36 23.09
CA ASN A 174 -1.38 -8.38 24.40
C ASN A 174 0.12 -8.63 24.23
N VAL A 175 0.91 -7.61 24.51
CA VAL A 175 2.37 -7.65 24.40
C VAL A 175 3.07 -7.53 25.76
N LYS A 176 2.32 -7.63 26.87
CA LYS A 176 2.87 -7.58 28.24
C LYS A 176 3.59 -8.86 28.64
N ASN A 177 3.18 -9.99 28.07
CA ASN A 177 3.72 -11.31 28.40
C ASN A 177 4.10 -12.06 27.12
N ASN A 178 5.27 -12.69 27.10
CA ASN A 178 5.69 -13.56 26.01
C ASN A 178 5.28 -15.02 26.31
N PRO A 179 4.70 -15.80 25.37
CA PRO A 179 4.39 -15.39 24.02
C PRO A 179 3.27 -14.35 23.94
N PHE A 180 3.40 -13.41 23.00
CA PHE A 180 2.41 -12.38 22.73
C PHE A 180 1.12 -12.98 22.19
N THR A 181 0.03 -12.25 22.32
CA THR A 181 -1.26 -12.67 21.78
C THR A 181 -1.78 -11.60 20.83
N VAL A 182 -2.12 -12.01 19.61
CA VAL A 182 -2.81 -11.18 18.61
C VAL A 182 -4.13 -11.85 18.26
N GLN A 183 -5.21 -11.11 18.26
CA GLN A 183 -6.54 -11.65 18.06
C GLN A 183 -7.34 -10.78 17.08
N SER A 184 -7.93 -11.44 16.08
CA SER A 184 -8.98 -10.91 15.20
C SER A 184 -10.34 -11.47 15.61
N SER A 185 -11.39 -11.14 14.86
CA SER A 185 -12.73 -11.74 15.04
C SER A 185 -12.76 -13.24 14.74
N GLU A 186 -11.85 -13.76 13.90
CA GLU A 186 -11.86 -15.13 13.39
C GLU A 186 -10.80 -16.03 14.04
N ARG A 187 -9.69 -15.46 14.53
CA ARG A 187 -8.56 -16.23 15.05
C ARG A 187 -7.81 -15.56 16.18
N LYS A 188 -7.14 -16.40 16.96
CA LYS A 188 -6.24 -15.98 18.02
C LYS A 188 -4.89 -16.65 17.82
N VAL A 189 -3.84 -15.84 17.67
CA VAL A 189 -2.47 -16.29 17.40
C VAL A 189 -1.58 -15.94 18.58
N LYS A 190 -0.73 -16.89 18.98
CA LYS A 190 0.39 -16.64 19.90
C LYS A 190 1.68 -16.51 19.10
N CYS A 191 2.52 -15.54 19.43
CA CYS A 191 3.76 -15.31 18.71
C CYS A 191 4.87 -14.81 19.63
N HIS A 192 6.12 -14.97 19.17
CA HIS A 192 7.31 -14.49 19.86
C HIS A 192 7.62 -13.03 19.55
N SER A 193 7.19 -12.54 18.39
CA SER A 193 7.42 -11.15 17.96
C SER A 193 6.24 -10.60 17.18
N VAL A 194 6.12 -9.26 17.20
CA VAL A 194 5.08 -8.52 16.48
C VAL A 194 5.70 -7.32 15.77
N ILE A 195 5.33 -7.12 14.50
CA ILE A 195 5.58 -5.85 13.80
C ILE A 195 4.24 -5.15 13.62
N VAL A 196 4.15 -3.92 14.15
CA VAL A 196 3.00 -3.04 13.96
C VAL A 196 3.28 -2.12 12.79
N ALA A 197 2.50 -2.26 11.73
CA ALA A 197 2.61 -1.52 10.47
C ALA A 197 1.25 -0.96 10.02
N THR A 198 0.47 -0.51 11.00
CA THR A 198 -0.92 -0.05 10.85
C THR A 198 -1.05 1.33 10.19
N GLY A 199 0.07 2.04 10.03
CA GLY A 199 0.12 3.34 9.37
C GLY A 199 -0.50 4.48 10.16
N ALA A 200 -0.86 5.55 9.45
CA ALA A 200 -1.54 6.72 9.99
C ALA A 200 -2.64 7.17 9.02
N THR A 201 -3.71 7.72 9.55
CA THR A 201 -4.85 8.20 8.76
C THR A 201 -4.79 9.73 8.64
N ALA A 202 -4.89 10.25 7.42
CA ALA A 202 -4.97 11.68 7.18
C ALA A 202 -6.20 12.26 7.87
N LYS A 203 -6.01 13.37 8.59
CA LYS A 203 -7.13 14.09 9.19
C LYS A 203 -7.98 14.73 8.12
N LYS A 204 -9.29 14.59 8.26
CA LYS A 204 -10.27 15.16 7.36
C LYS A 204 -10.96 16.38 7.99
N LEU A 205 -11.51 17.25 7.15
CA LEU A 205 -12.33 18.40 7.58
C LEU A 205 -13.80 18.03 7.78
N SER A 206 -14.21 16.85 7.32
CA SER A 206 -15.60 16.38 7.32
C SER A 206 -16.53 17.30 6.53
N LEU A 207 -16.07 17.77 5.38
CA LEU A 207 -16.87 18.59 4.48
C LEU A 207 -18.00 17.75 3.85
N PRO A 208 -19.16 18.34 3.55
CA PRO A 208 -20.30 17.61 2.97
C PRO A 208 -19.97 16.80 1.71
N ARG A 209 -19.09 17.33 0.86
CA ARG A 209 -18.69 16.70 -0.41
C ARG A 209 -17.24 16.18 -0.43
N GLU A 210 -16.63 16.01 0.74
CA GLU A 210 -15.22 15.63 0.88
C GLU A 210 -14.89 14.30 0.20
N ASP A 211 -15.71 13.26 0.44
CA ASP A 211 -15.47 11.92 -0.10
C ASP A 211 -15.66 11.86 -1.64
N GLU A 212 -16.49 12.72 -2.21
CA GLU A 212 -16.67 12.83 -3.66
C GLU A 212 -15.38 13.29 -4.36
N PHE A 213 -14.64 14.21 -3.72
CA PHE A 213 -13.46 14.85 -4.28
C PHE A 213 -12.14 14.28 -3.75
N TRP A 214 -12.18 13.36 -2.79
CA TRP A 214 -10.97 12.72 -2.28
C TRP A 214 -10.22 12.01 -3.42
N SER A 215 -8.93 12.33 -3.59
CA SER A 215 -8.08 11.91 -4.72
C SER A 215 -8.57 12.39 -6.11
N ARG A 216 -9.54 13.31 -6.17
CA ARG A 216 -10.09 13.91 -7.41
C ARG A 216 -10.11 15.44 -7.37
N GLY A 217 -9.32 16.03 -6.51
CA GLY A 217 -9.25 17.46 -6.23
C GLY A 217 -8.89 17.76 -4.78
N ILE A 218 -9.13 16.81 -3.85
CA ILE A 218 -8.65 16.88 -2.47
C ILE A 218 -7.51 15.89 -2.28
N SER A 219 -6.42 16.34 -1.65
CA SER A 219 -5.26 15.54 -1.29
C SER A 219 -4.78 15.89 0.12
N ALA A 220 -4.06 14.98 0.77
CA ALA A 220 -3.38 15.21 2.04
C ALA A 220 -1.85 15.09 1.91
N CYS A 221 -1.32 15.15 0.68
CA CYS A 221 0.12 15.00 0.43
C CYS A 221 0.56 15.83 -0.79
N ALA A 222 1.09 17.02 -0.57
CA ALA A 222 1.60 17.86 -1.64
C ALA A 222 2.79 17.25 -2.40
N ILE A 223 3.65 16.51 -1.69
CA ILE A 223 4.83 15.84 -2.30
C ILE A 223 4.38 14.70 -3.23
N CYS A 224 3.28 14.03 -2.89
CA CYS A 224 2.75 12.93 -3.69
C CYS A 224 2.07 13.45 -4.97
N ASP A 225 1.17 14.42 -4.82
CA ASP A 225 0.19 14.76 -5.86
C ASP A 225 0.46 16.11 -6.55
N GLY A 226 1.27 16.98 -5.95
CA GLY A 226 1.46 18.36 -6.43
C GLY A 226 2.00 18.48 -7.87
N ALA A 227 2.75 17.49 -8.33
CA ALA A 227 3.30 17.43 -9.69
C ALA A 227 2.29 16.89 -10.73
N SER A 228 1.20 16.28 -10.27
CA SER A 228 0.20 15.61 -11.11
C SER A 228 -0.40 16.57 -12.13
N PRO A 229 -0.78 16.09 -13.32
CA PRO A 229 -1.43 16.90 -14.36
C PRO A 229 -2.70 17.62 -13.88
N LEU A 230 -3.39 17.06 -12.89
CA LEU A 230 -4.60 17.64 -12.28
C LEU A 230 -4.32 19.00 -11.62
N PHE A 231 -3.15 19.16 -10.99
CA PHE A 231 -2.81 20.32 -10.16
C PHE A 231 -1.78 21.25 -10.81
N LYS A 232 -1.00 20.74 -11.76
CA LYS A 232 0.06 21.50 -12.42
C LYS A 232 -0.47 22.72 -13.19
N GLY A 233 0.09 23.91 -12.89
CA GLY A 233 -0.31 25.19 -13.50
C GLY A 233 -1.67 25.72 -12.99
N GLN A 234 -2.31 25.07 -12.03
CA GLN A 234 -3.59 25.48 -11.46
C GLN A 234 -3.42 26.41 -10.26
N VAL A 235 -4.52 27.04 -9.84
CA VAL A 235 -4.63 27.70 -8.54
C VAL A 235 -5.07 26.67 -7.53
N LEU A 236 -4.33 26.53 -6.44
CA LEU A 236 -4.54 25.52 -5.41
C LEU A 236 -4.79 26.18 -4.05
N ALA A 237 -5.43 25.46 -3.15
CA ALA A 237 -5.57 25.84 -1.76
C ALA A 237 -4.91 24.81 -0.83
N VAL A 238 -4.34 25.29 0.28
CA VAL A 238 -3.83 24.47 1.37
C VAL A 238 -4.56 24.89 2.65
N VAL A 239 -5.06 23.93 3.41
CA VAL A 239 -5.66 24.20 4.71
C VAL A 239 -4.71 23.81 5.82
N GLY A 240 -4.46 24.73 6.75
CA GLY A 240 -3.63 24.52 7.92
C GLY A 240 -2.79 25.73 8.27
N GLY A 241 -2.20 25.74 9.46
CA GLY A 241 -1.38 26.87 9.94
C GLY A 241 -0.12 26.44 10.68
N GLY A 242 0.23 25.15 10.65
CA GLY A 242 1.47 24.59 11.20
C GLY A 242 2.56 24.41 10.13
N ASP A 243 3.71 23.84 10.55
CA ASP A 243 4.85 23.60 9.66
C ASP A 243 4.44 22.78 8.43
N THR A 244 3.71 21.68 8.59
CA THR A 244 3.23 20.85 7.47
C THR A 244 2.49 21.67 6.40
N ALA A 245 1.53 22.53 6.82
CA ALA A 245 0.77 23.31 5.85
C ALA A 245 1.61 24.36 5.14
N THR A 246 2.56 24.96 5.83
CA THR A 246 3.48 25.95 5.25
C THR A 246 4.51 25.29 4.32
N GLU A 247 4.99 24.09 4.65
CA GLU A 247 5.85 23.28 3.79
C GLU A 247 5.13 22.84 2.52
N GLU A 248 3.90 22.32 2.65
CA GLU A 248 3.08 21.93 1.50
C GLU A 248 2.77 23.13 0.59
N ALA A 249 2.38 24.28 1.18
CA ALA A 249 2.14 25.49 0.39
C ALA A 249 3.38 25.92 -0.37
N LEU A 250 4.55 25.94 0.26
CA LEU A 250 5.82 26.26 -0.41
C LEU A 250 6.19 25.21 -1.47
N TYR A 251 5.95 23.92 -1.20
CA TYR A 251 6.23 22.87 -2.18
C TYR A 251 5.37 23.02 -3.41
N LEU A 252 4.08 23.27 -3.25
CA LEU A 252 3.12 23.43 -4.34
C LEU A 252 3.43 24.63 -5.24
N THR A 253 4.11 25.69 -4.76
CA THR A 253 4.52 26.80 -5.63
C THR A 253 5.48 26.41 -6.75
N LYS A 254 6.09 25.22 -6.69
CA LYS A 254 6.94 24.68 -7.77
C LYS A 254 6.11 24.25 -8.99
N TYR A 255 4.85 23.92 -8.80
CA TYR A 255 3.97 23.34 -9.81
C TYR A 255 2.72 24.17 -10.08
N ALA A 256 2.13 24.75 -9.04
CA ALA A 256 0.95 25.57 -9.13
C ALA A 256 1.22 26.96 -9.69
N ARG A 257 0.23 27.57 -10.32
CA ARG A 257 0.27 28.97 -10.72
C ARG A 257 0.20 29.89 -9.50
N HIS A 258 -0.59 29.52 -8.51
CA HIS A 258 -0.77 30.25 -7.25
C HIS A 258 -1.30 29.33 -6.16
N VAL A 259 -0.98 29.63 -4.90
CA VAL A 259 -1.41 28.86 -3.74
C VAL A 259 -2.09 29.77 -2.73
N HIS A 260 -3.29 29.42 -2.31
CA HIS A 260 -4.00 30.04 -1.20
C HIS A 260 -3.79 29.21 0.07
N LEU A 261 -3.19 29.80 1.11
CA LEU A 261 -3.04 29.14 2.41
C LEU A 261 -4.12 29.63 3.36
N LEU A 262 -5.04 28.71 3.72
CA LEU A 262 -6.20 28.98 4.56
C LEU A 262 -5.88 28.65 6.02
N VAL A 263 -5.92 29.65 6.87
CA VAL A 263 -5.59 29.54 8.30
C VAL A 263 -6.81 29.92 9.11
N ARG A 264 -7.37 28.95 9.86
CA ARG A 264 -8.58 29.17 10.67
C ARG A 264 -8.39 30.21 11.79
N ARG A 265 -7.15 30.40 12.24
CA ARG A 265 -6.78 31.37 13.30
C ARG A 265 -6.29 32.67 12.68
N ASP A 266 -6.09 33.64 13.53
CA ASP A 266 -5.51 34.96 13.22
C ASP A 266 -3.99 34.94 12.98
N GLN A 267 -3.34 33.81 13.27
CA GLN A 267 -1.89 33.64 13.13
C GLN A 267 -1.48 32.22 12.76
N LEU A 268 -0.31 32.10 12.15
CA LEU A 268 0.36 30.81 11.90
C LEU A 268 0.95 30.25 13.20
N ARG A 269 0.95 28.92 13.32
CA ARG A 269 1.64 28.17 14.38
C ARG A 269 2.96 27.57 13.93
N ALA A 270 3.27 27.67 12.65
CA ALA A 270 4.51 27.20 12.04
C ALA A 270 5.73 27.85 12.70
N SER A 271 6.89 27.27 12.54
CA SER A 271 8.17 27.85 12.95
C SER A 271 8.40 29.21 12.29
N ARG A 272 9.15 30.10 12.95
CA ARG A 272 9.42 31.46 12.44
C ARG A 272 10.00 31.42 11.03
N ALA A 273 10.96 30.53 10.79
CA ALA A 273 11.58 30.37 9.48
C ALA A 273 10.56 30.03 8.38
N MET A 274 9.58 29.18 8.68
CA MET A 274 8.53 28.81 7.74
C MET A 274 7.52 29.95 7.54
N GLN A 275 7.17 30.68 8.63
CA GLN A 275 6.33 31.87 8.52
C GLN A 275 6.97 32.90 7.58
N ASP A 276 8.26 33.22 7.78
CA ASP A 276 8.98 34.20 6.95
C ASP A 276 9.02 33.76 5.48
N ARG A 277 9.24 32.49 5.21
CA ARG A 277 9.26 31.96 3.84
C ARG A 277 7.90 32.06 3.14
N VAL A 278 6.82 31.74 3.85
CA VAL A 278 5.47 31.80 3.28
C VAL A 278 5.01 33.25 3.09
N CYS A 279 5.23 34.12 4.08
CA CYS A 279 4.82 35.52 4.01
C CYS A 279 5.56 36.31 2.90
N ASN A 280 6.81 35.94 2.61
CA ASN A 280 7.61 36.58 1.57
C ASN A 280 7.48 35.91 0.16
N ASN A 281 6.67 34.87 0.02
CA ASN A 281 6.51 34.18 -1.25
C ASN A 281 5.43 34.86 -2.11
N PRO A 282 5.75 35.43 -3.29
CA PRO A 282 4.78 36.13 -4.13
C PRO A 282 3.69 35.22 -4.73
N ASN A 283 3.92 33.91 -4.74
CA ASN A 283 2.97 32.92 -5.27
C ASN A 283 2.05 32.35 -4.19
N ILE A 284 2.11 32.86 -2.93
CA ILE A 284 1.26 32.43 -1.83
C ILE A 284 0.42 33.61 -1.33
N THR A 285 -0.88 33.40 -1.20
CA THR A 285 -1.78 34.31 -0.50
C THR A 285 -2.27 33.68 0.79
N LEU A 286 -2.03 34.36 1.92
CA LEU A 286 -2.50 33.95 3.25
C LEU A 286 -3.92 34.45 3.50
N HIS A 287 -4.78 33.58 3.96
CA HIS A 287 -6.14 33.88 4.40
C HIS A 287 -6.30 33.50 5.87
N PHE A 288 -6.14 34.48 6.75
CA PHE A 288 -6.38 34.30 8.18
C PHE A 288 -7.88 34.32 8.51
N ASN A 289 -8.24 33.78 9.66
CA ASN A 289 -9.62 33.65 10.13
C ASN A 289 -10.54 33.04 9.07
N THR A 290 -10.03 32.05 8.33
CA THR A 290 -10.75 31.49 7.18
C THR A 290 -10.79 29.97 7.30
N GLU A 291 -11.99 29.41 7.21
CA GLU A 291 -12.21 27.96 7.18
C GLU A 291 -12.89 27.53 5.87
N THR A 292 -12.68 26.29 5.48
CA THR A 292 -13.37 25.68 4.33
C THR A 292 -14.67 25.07 4.80
N VAL A 293 -15.76 25.34 4.11
CA VAL A 293 -17.12 24.88 4.45
C VAL A 293 -17.58 23.77 3.52
N ASP A 294 -17.29 23.89 2.21
CA ASP A 294 -17.68 22.87 1.22
C ASP A 294 -16.80 22.97 -0.05
N VAL A 295 -16.98 22.02 -0.94
CA VAL A 295 -16.34 21.96 -2.27
C VAL A 295 -17.33 22.35 -3.34
N VAL A 296 -16.90 23.19 -4.28
CA VAL A 296 -17.68 23.62 -5.42
C VAL A 296 -17.22 22.90 -6.69
N SER A 297 -18.16 22.36 -7.46
CA SER A 297 -17.86 21.68 -8.73
C SER A 297 -18.43 22.44 -9.93
N ASN A 298 -17.82 22.21 -11.09
CA ASN A 298 -18.36 22.66 -12.38
C ASN A 298 -19.45 21.70 -12.88
N THR A 299 -20.05 22.01 -14.01
CA THR A 299 -21.09 21.19 -14.66
C THR A 299 -20.63 19.80 -15.09
N LYS A 300 -19.30 19.55 -15.13
CA LYS A 300 -18.71 18.25 -15.44
C LYS A 300 -18.37 17.43 -14.18
N GLY A 301 -18.78 17.89 -13.00
CA GLY A 301 -18.46 17.22 -11.73
C GLY A 301 -16.99 17.36 -11.27
N GLN A 302 -16.21 18.24 -11.89
CA GLN A 302 -14.83 18.48 -11.49
C GLN A 302 -14.75 19.62 -10.48
N MET A 303 -13.83 19.55 -9.53
CA MET A 303 -13.59 20.63 -8.58
C MET A 303 -13.28 21.95 -9.30
N SER A 304 -14.01 23.00 -8.95
CA SER A 304 -13.87 24.33 -9.53
C SER A 304 -13.60 25.42 -8.49
N GLY A 305 -13.81 25.13 -7.22
CA GLY A 305 -13.60 26.04 -6.11
C GLY A 305 -13.91 25.39 -4.77
N ILE A 306 -13.76 26.18 -3.73
CA ILE A 306 -14.19 25.87 -2.37
C ILE A 306 -15.04 27.00 -1.82
N LEU A 307 -16.05 26.65 -1.04
CA LEU A 307 -16.79 27.61 -0.23
C LEU A 307 -15.97 27.85 1.05
N VAL A 308 -15.58 29.08 1.27
CA VAL A 308 -14.85 29.49 2.47
C VAL A 308 -15.70 30.42 3.31
N ARG A 309 -15.51 30.38 4.62
CA ARG A 309 -16.18 31.25 5.58
C ARG A 309 -15.18 31.98 6.45
N LYS A 310 -15.37 33.26 6.64
CA LYS A 310 -14.65 34.04 7.64
C LYS A 310 -15.14 33.68 9.03
N VAL A 311 -14.24 33.25 9.91
CA VAL A 311 -14.59 32.80 11.27
C VAL A 311 -15.04 33.96 12.15
N ASP A 312 -14.51 35.16 11.90
CA ASP A 312 -14.78 36.39 12.66
C ASP A 312 -16.07 37.08 12.24
N THR A 313 -16.39 37.10 10.95
CA THR A 313 -17.57 37.82 10.41
C THR A 313 -18.71 36.90 9.99
N GLY A 314 -18.43 35.60 9.80
CA GLY A 314 -19.40 34.65 9.25
C GLY A 314 -19.65 34.82 7.74
N GLU A 315 -18.94 35.72 7.07
CA GLU A 315 -19.07 35.96 5.65
C GLU A 315 -18.59 34.78 4.83
N GLU A 316 -19.42 34.31 3.91
CA GLU A 316 -19.11 33.21 2.99
C GLU A 316 -18.78 33.73 1.59
N SER A 317 -17.79 33.11 0.97
CA SER A 317 -17.38 33.41 -0.41
C SER A 317 -16.83 32.17 -1.10
N VAL A 318 -16.88 32.15 -2.43
CA VAL A 318 -16.28 31.08 -3.22
C VAL A 318 -14.88 31.48 -3.62
N LEU A 319 -13.90 30.64 -3.28
CA LEU A 319 -12.53 30.75 -3.73
C LEU A 319 -12.31 29.79 -4.90
N GLU A 320 -12.00 30.35 -6.07
CA GLU A 320 -11.78 29.57 -7.30
C GLU A 320 -10.43 28.85 -7.25
N VAL A 321 -10.46 27.54 -7.00
CA VAL A 321 -9.28 26.66 -6.95
C VAL A 321 -9.58 25.33 -7.63
N LYS A 322 -8.56 24.66 -8.15
CA LYS A 322 -8.67 23.34 -8.78
C LYS A 322 -8.20 22.20 -7.90
N GLY A 323 -7.67 22.51 -6.72
CA GLY A 323 -7.22 21.52 -5.76
C GLY A 323 -7.19 22.08 -4.34
N LEU A 324 -7.45 21.21 -3.38
CA LEU A 324 -7.45 21.50 -1.94
C LEU A 324 -6.55 20.48 -1.23
N PHE A 325 -5.51 20.96 -0.56
CA PHE A 325 -4.55 20.14 0.16
C PHE A 325 -4.72 20.29 1.67
N TYR A 326 -4.72 19.16 2.39
CA TYR A 326 -4.93 19.12 3.83
C TYR A 326 -3.61 19.07 4.61
N GLY A 327 -3.03 20.22 4.88
CA GLY A 327 -1.87 20.39 5.77
C GLY A 327 -2.25 20.38 7.26
N ILE A 328 -3.22 19.54 7.67
CA ILE A 328 -3.75 19.48 9.06
C ILE A 328 -3.26 18.27 9.85
N GLY A 329 -2.35 17.48 9.26
CA GLY A 329 -1.67 16.37 9.87
C GLY A 329 -2.42 15.05 9.78
N HIS A 330 -1.87 14.04 10.45
CA HIS A 330 -2.36 12.66 10.47
C HIS A 330 -2.65 12.22 11.91
N SER A 331 -3.36 11.12 12.05
CA SER A 331 -3.55 10.39 13.31
C SER A 331 -2.97 9.00 13.15
N PRO A 332 -1.95 8.60 13.92
CA PRO A 332 -1.40 7.26 13.85
C PRO A 332 -2.42 6.22 14.30
N ASN A 333 -2.42 5.05 13.65
CA ASN A 333 -3.33 3.94 13.98
C ASN A 333 -2.69 3.07 15.07
N SER A 334 -2.51 3.63 16.26
CA SER A 334 -1.80 3.04 17.40
C SER A 334 -2.70 2.61 18.55
N GLN A 335 -4.02 2.68 18.39
CA GLN A 335 -5.01 2.42 19.45
C GLN A 335 -4.83 1.04 20.09
N LEU A 336 -4.47 0.02 19.31
CA LEU A 336 -4.18 -1.33 19.79
C LEU A 336 -3.03 -1.39 20.82
N LEU A 337 -2.15 -0.40 20.80
CA LEU A 337 -0.92 -0.36 21.61
C LEU A 337 -1.03 0.50 22.85
N GLU A 338 -2.14 1.22 23.04
CA GLU A 338 -2.33 2.12 24.17
C GLU A 338 -2.14 1.42 25.51
N GLY A 339 -1.29 1.99 26.37
CA GLY A 339 -0.95 1.43 27.68
C GLY A 339 -0.09 0.17 27.65
N GLN A 340 0.42 -0.24 26.49
CA GLN A 340 1.30 -1.39 26.31
C GLN A 340 2.67 -1.04 25.74
N VAL A 341 2.74 -0.02 24.86
CA VAL A 341 3.95 0.47 24.22
C VAL A 341 4.02 1.98 24.43
N GLU A 342 5.21 2.54 24.53
CA GLU A 342 5.40 4.00 24.65
C GLU A 342 5.01 4.70 23.35
N LEU A 343 4.17 5.74 23.51
CA LEU A 343 3.70 6.61 22.44
C LEU A 343 4.15 8.04 22.72
N ASP A 344 4.33 8.84 21.66
CA ASP A 344 4.54 10.28 21.81
C ASP A 344 3.21 11.00 22.17
N SER A 345 3.29 12.32 22.40
CA SER A 345 2.11 13.14 22.71
C SER A 345 1.06 13.22 21.61
N SER A 346 1.40 12.80 20.39
CA SER A 346 0.53 12.77 19.21
C SER A 346 0.00 11.36 18.91
N GLY A 347 0.43 10.36 19.69
CA GLY A 347 0.03 8.97 19.56
C GLY A 347 0.93 8.13 18.66
N TYR A 348 2.03 8.65 18.11
CA TYR A 348 2.98 7.87 17.33
C TYR A 348 3.79 6.93 18.22
N VAL A 349 4.07 5.72 17.70
CA VAL A 349 4.88 4.74 18.42
C VAL A 349 6.34 5.23 18.50
N LEU A 350 6.87 5.32 19.72
CA LEU A 350 8.27 5.66 19.94
C LEU A 350 9.16 4.46 19.62
N VAL A 351 10.17 4.67 18.79
CA VAL A 351 11.19 3.68 18.43
C VAL A 351 12.60 4.19 18.75
N GLU A 352 13.53 3.27 18.97
CA GLU A 352 14.96 3.64 19.08
C GLU A 352 15.42 4.26 17.76
N GLU A 353 16.16 5.36 17.82
CA GLU A 353 16.67 6.07 16.62
C GLU A 353 17.43 5.13 15.67
N GLY A 354 17.09 5.19 14.38
CA GLY A 354 17.68 4.33 13.35
C GLY A 354 17.28 2.85 13.42
N SER A 355 16.28 2.52 14.24
CA SER A 355 15.77 1.14 14.37
C SER A 355 14.24 1.09 14.30
N ALA A 356 13.67 -0.11 14.40
CA ALA A 356 12.23 -0.32 14.50
C ALA A 356 11.79 -0.79 15.90
N LYS A 357 12.72 -0.81 16.88
CA LYS A 357 12.46 -1.35 18.20
C LYS A 357 11.66 -0.38 19.05
N THR A 358 10.59 -0.89 19.66
CA THR A 358 9.76 -0.15 20.60
C THR A 358 10.27 -0.31 22.04
N SER A 359 9.56 0.30 23.01
CA SER A 359 9.82 0.13 24.44
C SER A 359 9.62 -1.32 24.93
N VAL A 360 8.95 -2.18 24.15
CA VAL A 360 8.70 -3.59 24.49
C VAL A 360 9.57 -4.51 23.63
N LYS A 361 10.43 -5.31 24.27
CA LYS A 361 11.30 -6.28 23.56
C LYS A 361 10.45 -7.30 22.80
N GLY A 362 10.74 -7.47 21.51
CA GLY A 362 9.99 -8.36 20.62
C GLY A 362 8.84 -7.67 19.89
N VAL A 363 8.55 -6.42 20.21
CA VAL A 363 7.57 -5.57 19.50
C VAL A 363 8.31 -4.50 18.71
N PHE A 364 7.97 -4.39 17.43
CA PHE A 364 8.58 -3.49 16.46
C PHE A 364 7.50 -2.65 15.80
N ALA A 365 7.84 -1.43 15.37
CA ALA A 365 6.94 -0.57 14.63
C ALA A 365 7.58 -0.09 13.32
N ALA A 366 6.80 -0.04 12.25
CA ALA A 366 7.27 0.33 10.93
C ALA A 366 6.23 1.13 10.14
N GLY A 367 6.70 2.04 9.28
CA GLY A 367 5.86 2.94 8.48
C GLY A 367 5.28 4.08 9.31
N ASP A 368 4.20 4.63 8.81
CA ASP A 368 3.62 5.88 9.30
C ASP A 368 3.06 5.81 10.73
N VAL A 369 2.93 4.62 11.31
CA VAL A 369 2.53 4.49 12.73
C VAL A 369 3.61 5.02 13.69
N GLN A 370 4.87 5.08 13.24
CA GLN A 370 6.01 5.62 13.97
C GLN A 370 6.68 6.81 13.25
N ASP A 371 6.57 6.90 11.90
CA ASP A 371 7.14 7.97 11.10
C ASP A 371 6.15 9.13 10.99
N HIS A 372 6.36 10.16 11.80
CA HIS A 372 5.57 11.39 11.77
C HIS A 372 6.14 12.45 10.81
N GLU A 373 7.33 12.23 10.24
CA GLU A 373 8.07 13.22 9.43
C GLU A 373 7.90 12.98 7.93
N TRP A 374 8.27 11.82 7.44
CA TRP A 374 8.36 11.56 6.00
C TRP A 374 7.06 11.05 5.37
N ARG A 375 6.45 10.01 5.94
CA ARG A 375 5.20 9.40 5.49
C ARG A 375 5.19 9.15 3.97
N GLN A 376 6.25 8.51 3.46
CA GLN A 376 6.37 8.13 2.06
C GLN A 376 6.33 6.60 1.92
N ALA A 377 5.80 6.13 0.77
CA ALA A 377 5.74 4.69 0.49
C ALA A 377 7.12 4.01 0.57
N VAL A 378 8.16 4.68 0.08
CA VAL A 378 9.53 4.14 0.08
C VAL A 378 10.15 4.13 1.47
N THR A 379 9.92 5.16 2.31
CA THR A 379 10.41 5.16 3.70
C THR A 379 9.66 4.15 4.55
N ALA A 380 8.35 4.00 4.34
CA ALA A 380 7.55 2.96 4.97
C ALA A 380 8.06 1.55 4.60
N ALA A 381 8.33 1.29 3.32
CA ALA A 381 8.94 0.03 2.87
C ALA A 381 10.32 -0.19 3.51
N GLY A 382 11.16 0.84 3.55
CA GLY A 382 12.49 0.78 4.19
C GLY A 382 12.40 0.44 5.69
N SER A 383 11.48 1.06 6.42
CA SER A 383 11.27 0.76 7.85
C SER A 383 10.72 -0.67 8.06
N GLY A 384 9.87 -1.16 7.15
CA GLY A 384 9.41 -2.56 7.16
C GLY A 384 10.55 -3.56 7.01
N CYS A 385 11.51 -3.27 6.11
CA CYS A 385 12.74 -4.05 5.97
C CYS A 385 13.54 -4.05 7.28
N ILE A 386 13.77 -2.88 7.89
CA ILE A 386 14.50 -2.73 9.17
C ILE A 386 13.81 -3.54 10.27
N ALA A 387 12.48 -3.47 10.36
CA ALA A 387 11.71 -4.21 11.35
C ALA A 387 11.88 -5.73 11.20
N ALA A 388 11.74 -6.27 9.98
CA ALA A 388 11.88 -7.70 9.73
C ALA A 388 13.29 -8.23 10.08
N LEU A 389 14.35 -7.52 9.67
CA LEU A 389 15.71 -7.87 10.01
C LEU A 389 15.98 -7.76 11.52
N SER A 390 15.33 -6.83 12.21
CA SER A 390 15.42 -6.70 13.66
C SER A 390 14.72 -7.85 14.38
N VAL A 391 13.58 -8.33 13.86
CA VAL A 391 12.88 -9.52 14.37
C VAL A 391 13.75 -10.76 14.25
N GLU A 392 14.33 -11.01 13.07
CA GLU A 392 15.22 -12.16 12.87
C GLU A 392 16.35 -12.19 13.90
N ARG A 393 17.04 -11.05 14.08
CA ARG A 393 18.11 -10.93 15.09
C ARG A 393 17.61 -11.12 16.52
N TYR A 394 16.42 -10.61 16.83
CA TYR A 394 15.79 -10.77 18.14
C TYR A 394 15.48 -12.24 18.42
N LEU A 395 14.84 -12.94 17.50
CA LEU A 395 14.50 -14.36 17.65
C LEU A 395 15.75 -15.22 17.80
N ALA A 396 16.77 -15.02 16.95
CA ALA A 396 18.03 -15.75 17.01
C ALA A 396 18.77 -15.50 18.32
N SER A 397 18.88 -14.24 18.78
CA SER A 397 19.62 -13.92 20.01
C SER A 397 18.95 -14.39 21.29
N ASN A 398 17.65 -14.68 21.26
CA ASN A 398 16.89 -15.18 22.42
C ASN A 398 16.56 -16.68 22.33
N ASN A 399 17.11 -17.40 21.34
CA ASN A 399 16.81 -18.83 21.07
C ASN A 399 15.28 -19.11 20.92
N LEU A 400 14.58 -18.18 20.29
CA LEU A 400 13.14 -18.28 20.03
C LEU A 400 12.83 -18.63 18.56
N LEU A 401 13.87 -18.70 17.71
CA LEU A 401 13.71 -18.94 16.29
C LEU A 401 13.24 -20.38 16.03
N VAL A 402 12.07 -20.52 15.44
CA VAL A 402 11.60 -21.76 14.84
C VAL A 402 11.92 -21.70 13.34
N GLU A 403 12.85 -22.51 12.88
CA GLU A 403 13.22 -22.58 11.46
C GLU A 403 12.19 -23.39 10.67
N PHE A 404 11.56 -22.75 9.69
CA PHE A 404 10.71 -23.42 8.72
C PHE A 404 11.51 -23.65 7.43
N HIS A 405 11.73 -24.92 7.10
CA HIS A 405 12.26 -25.24 5.78
C HIS A 405 11.15 -25.12 4.77
N GLN A 406 11.27 -24.16 3.85
CA GLN A 406 10.33 -24.11 2.72
C GLN A 406 10.42 -25.45 1.98
N PRO A 407 9.29 -26.12 1.73
CA PRO A 407 9.29 -27.23 0.80
C PRO A 407 9.87 -26.69 -0.52
N GLN A 408 10.85 -27.40 -1.10
CA GLN A 408 11.40 -27.02 -2.39
C GLN A 408 10.21 -26.79 -3.31
N THR A 409 10.01 -25.54 -3.71
CA THR A 409 8.93 -25.19 -4.64
C THR A 409 9.16 -26.02 -5.90
N GLU A 410 8.35 -27.06 -6.09
CA GLU A 410 8.17 -27.60 -7.42
C GLU A 410 7.88 -26.39 -8.32
N GLU A 411 8.66 -26.27 -9.40
CA GLU A 411 8.54 -25.19 -10.36
C GLU A 411 7.05 -24.94 -10.62
N VAL A 412 6.56 -23.75 -10.20
CA VAL A 412 5.20 -23.34 -10.54
C VAL A 412 5.15 -23.36 -12.05
N LYS A 413 4.53 -24.40 -12.60
CA LYS A 413 4.23 -24.48 -14.01
C LYS A 413 3.56 -23.17 -14.37
N LYS A 414 4.23 -22.36 -15.20
CA LYS A 414 3.65 -21.12 -15.75
C LYS A 414 2.24 -21.45 -16.20
N GLU A 415 1.26 -20.75 -15.64
CA GLU A 415 -0.10 -20.85 -16.14
C GLU A 415 -0.05 -20.60 -17.65
N PRO A 416 -0.71 -21.44 -18.46
CA PRO A 416 -0.69 -21.29 -19.91
C PRO A 416 -1.28 -19.92 -20.27
N THR A 417 -0.50 -19.17 -21.03
CA THR A 417 -0.89 -17.89 -21.59
C THR A 417 -2.08 -18.05 -22.53
N HIS A 418 -3.02 -17.14 -22.46
CA HIS A 418 -4.21 -16.84 -23.26
C HIS A 418 -4.23 -17.28 -24.72
N ARG A 419 -4.24 -18.58 -25.02
CA ARG A 419 -4.52 -19.08 -26.37
C ARG A 419 -5.35 -20.39 -26.48
N ASP A 420 -5.79 -20.93 -25.34
CA ASP A 420 -6.55 -22.19 -25.33
C ASP A 420 -8.06 -21.95 -25.09
N VAL A 421 -8.66 -21.10 -25.93
CA VAL A 421 -10.07 -20.69 -25.80
C VAL A 421 -11.07 -21.63 -26.45
N HIS A 422 -10.66 -22.80 -26.95
CA HIS A 422 -11.58 -23.69 -27.70
C HIS A 422 -11.66 -25.14 -27.23
N GLU A 423 -11.08 -25.52 -26.09
CA GLU A 423 -11.25 -26.89 -25.58
C GLU A 423 -12.02 -26.94 -24.26
N GLY A 424 -13.31 -27.33 -24.38
CA GLY A 424 -13.99 -28.06 -23.33
C GLY A 424 -14.47 -27.25 -22.12
N PHE A 425 -15.57 -26.47 -22.25
CA PHE A 425 -16.34 -26.05 -21.08
C PHE A 425 -16.74 -27.29 -20.26
N ASP A 426 -16.31 -27.34 -19.00
CA ASP A 426 -16.64 -28.40 -18.06
C ASP A 426 -17.46 -27.82 -16.89
N ILE A 427 -18.75 -28.17 -16.84
CA ILE A 427 -19.69 -27.72 -15.82
C ILE A 427 -19.32 -28.22 -14.41
N THR A 428 -18.45 -29.21 -14.28
CA THR A 428 -18.02 -29.71 -12.97
C THR A 428 -17.01 -28.79 -12.29
N LEU A 429 -16.31 -27.97 -13.03
CA LEU A 429 -15.35 -26.99 -12.50
C LEU A 429 -16.08 -25.91 -11.70
N THR A 430 -15.38 -25.37 -10.71
CA THR A 430 -15.88 -24.27 -9.87
C THR A 430 -15.61 -22.89 -10.50
N LYS A 431 -14.49 -22.73 -11.20
CA LYS A 431 -14.05 -21.43 -11.73
C LYS A 431 -14.08 -21.40 -13.25
N HIS A 432 -14.65 -20.33 -13.78
CA HIS A 432 -14.87 -20.13 -15.22
C HIS A 432 -14.55 -18.71 -15.65
N LYS A 433 -14.36 -18.48 -16.95
CA LYS A 433 -14.17 -17.15 -17.54
C LYS A 433 -15.04 -16.98 -18.80
N GLY A 434 -15.43 -15.73 -19.04
CA GLY A 434 -16.08 -15.28 -20.26
C GLY A 434 -17.57 -15.58 -20.35
N GLN A 435 -18.21 -14.91 -21.30
CA GLN A 435 -19.65 -14.92 -21.49
C GLN A 435 -20.21 -16.30 -21.83
N TYR A 436 -19.45 -17.15 -22.56
CA TYR A 436 -19.91 -18.49 -22.93
C TYR A 436 -20.16 -19.35 -21.67
N ALA A 437 -19.21 -19.35 -20.73
CA ALA A 437 -19.35 -20.08 -19.49
C ALA A 437 -20.53 -19.55 -18.66
N LEU A 438 -20.68 -18.22 -18.55
CA LEU A 438 -21.79 -17.63 -17.82
C LEU A 438 -23.14 -18.05 -18.40
N ARG A 439 -23.33 -17.95 -19.72
CA ARG A 439 -24.57 -18.35 -20.41
C ARG A 439 -24.90 -19.83 -20.19
N LYS A 440 -23.90 -20.72 -20.30
CA LYS A 440 -24.09 -22.14 -20.03
C LYS A 440 -24.50 -22.43 -18.61
N LEU A 441 -23.76 -21.90 -17.63
CA LEU A 441 -24.07 -22.09 -16.19
C LEU A 441 -25.43 -21.52 -15.81
N TYR A 442 -25.78 -20.36 -16.32
CA TYR A 442 -27.08 -19.72 -16.08
C TYR A 442 -28.26 -20.59 -16.50
N HIS A 443 -28.12 -21.34 -17.60
CA HIS A 443 -29.19 -22.18 -18.12
C HIS A 443 -29.16 -23.62 -17.56
N GLU A 444 -28.01 -24.17 -17.26
CA GLU A 444 -27.80 -25.59 -17.00
C GLU A 444 -27.45 -25.93 -15.56
N SER A 445 -26.89 -24.98 -14.77
CA SER A 445 -26.46 -25.28 -13.41
C SER A 445 -27.52 -24.94 -12.36
N PRO A 446 -27.79 -25.85 -11.41
CA PRO A 446 -28.63 -25.57 -10.25
C PRO A 446 -27.86 -24.88 -9.12
N ARG A 447 -26.53 -24.79 -9.22
CA ARG A 447 -25.67 -24.21 -8.18
C ARG A 447 -25.78 -22.68 -8.17
N LEU A 448 -25.42 -22.07 -7.03
CA LEU A 448 -25.23 -20.62 -6.95
C LEU A 448 -24.13 -20.17 -7.92
N ILE A 449 -24.36 -19.14 -8.69
CA ILE A 449 -23.37 -18.56 -9.61
C ILE A 449 -22.97 -17.18 -9.08
N CYS A 450 -21.69 -17.02 -8.79
CA CYS A 450 -21.07 -15.74 -8.43
C CYS A 450 -20.34 -15.18 -9.65
N VAL A 451 -20.78 -14.07 -10.18
CA VAL A 451 -20.17 -13.42 -11.36
C VAL A 451 -19.44 -12.16 -10.92
N LEU A 452 -18.15 -12.09 -11.21
CA LEU A 452 -17.33 -10.91 -11.00
C LEU A 452 -17.10 -10.19 -12.33
N TYR A 453 -17.62 -8.98 -12.47
CA TYR A 453 -17.35 -8.11 -13.61
C TYR A 453 -16.12 -7.26 -13.33
N THR A 454 -15.13 -7.38 -14.21
CA THR A 454 -13.82 -6.73 -14.11
C THR A 454 -13.48 -5.92 -15.36
N ALA A 455 -12.46 -5.07 -15.26
CA ALA A 455 -11.80 -4.46 -16.41
C ALA A 455 -10.28 -4.51 -16.22
N PRO A 456 -9.45 -4.54 -17.27
CA PRO A 456 -7.99 -4.55 -17.17
C PRO A 456 -7.43 -3.35 -16.38
N THR A 457 -8.10 -2.21 -16.50
CA THR A 457 -7.74 -0.94 -15.85
C THR A 457 -8.27 -0.80 -14.42
N CYS A 458 -9.08 -1.77 -13.94
CA CYS A 458 -9.75 -1.70 -12.64
C CYS A 458 -8.81 -2.17 -11.50
N GLY A 459 -8.20 -1.24 -10.77
CA GLY A 459 -7.38 -1.52 -9.60
C GLY A 459 -8.12 -2.29 -8.49
N PRO A 460 -9.30 -1.82 -8.03
CA PRO A 460 -10.09 -2.53 -7.01
C PRO A 460 -10.51 -3.94 -7.41
N CYS A 461 -10.67 -4.23 -8.70
CA CYS A 461 -10.98 -5.58 -9.19
C CYS A 461 -9.86 -6.57 -8.90
N ARG A 462 -8.62 -6.14 -9.07
CA ARG A 462 -7.44 -6.99 -8.82
C ARG A 462 -7.33 -7.39 -7.35
N THR A 463 -7.80 -6.56 -6.45
CA THR A 463 -7.84 -6.86 -5.02
C THR A 463 -9.03 -7.76 -4.66
N LEU A 464 -10.20 -7.49 -5.24
CA LEU A 464 -11.42 -8.26 -4.93
C LEU A 464 -11.36 -9.70 -5.45
N LYS A 465 -10.77 -9.91 -6.63
CA LYS A 465 -10.70 -11.23 -7.28
C LYS A 465 -10.08 -12.33 -6.40
N PRO A 466 -8.90 -12.17 -5.79
CA PRO A 466 -8.34 -13.19 -4.89
C PRO A 466 -9.17 -13.40 -3.63
N ILE A 467 -9.83 -12.35 -3.12
CA ILE A 467 -10.74 -12.45 -1.98
C ILE A 467 -11.92 -13.37 -2.30
N LEU A 468 -12.64 -13.04 -3.39
CA LEU A 468 -13.76 -13.85 -3.85
C LEU A 468 -13.32 -15.28 -4.18
N SER A 469 -12.19 -15.44 -4.87
CA SER A 469 -11.65 -16.75 -5.19
C SER A 469 -11.46 -17.62 -3.96
N LYS A 470 -10.85 -17.06 -2.89
CA LYS A 470 -10.67 -17.76 -1.60
C LYS A 470 -12.01 -18.09 -0.92
N VAL A 471 -12.99 -17.17 -0.97
CA VAL A 471 -14.33 -17.45 -0.43
C VAL A 471 -15.01 -18.58 -1.21
N ILE A 472 -14.94 -18.57 -2.53
CA ILE A 472 -15.51 -19.61 -3.38
C ILE A 472 -14.87 -20.96 -3.12
N ASP A 473 -13.54 -21.01 -2.91
CA ASP A 473 -12.82 -22.24 -2.61
C ASP A 473 -13.30 -22.89 -1.28
N GLU A 474 -13.82 -22.11 -0.32
CA GLU A 474 -14.45 -22.63 0.91
C GLU A 474 -15.78 -23.37 0.63
N PHE A 475 -16.41 -23.14 -0.52
CA PHE A 475 -17.71 -23.68 -0.93
C PHE A 475 -17.62 -24.55 -2.18
N ASP A 476 -16.47 -25.12 -2.46
CA ASP A 476 -16.21 -25.94 -3.65
C ASP A 476 -17.36 -26.91 -3.96
N GLN A 477 -17.70 -27.05 -5.23
CA GLN A 477 -18.83 -27.81 -5.76
C GLN A 477 -20.25 -27.27 -5.46
N ASN A 478 -20.42 -26.27 -4.61
CA ASN A 478 -21.73 -25.65 -4.32
C ASN A 478 -21.94 -24.32 -5.02
N VAL A 479 -20.86 -23.67 -5.48
CA VAL A 479 -20.88 -22.37 -6.11
C VAL A 479 -20.02 -22.38 -7.37
N HIS A 480 -20.51 -21.78 -8.44
CA HIS A 480 -19.68 -21.46 -9.61
C HIS A 480 -19.18 -20.01 -9.50
N PHE A 481 -17.94 -19.79 -9.84
CA PHE A 481 -17.34 -18.46 -9.95
C PHE A 481 -17.05 -18.17 -11.42
N VAL A 482 -17.61 -17.09 -11.95
CA VAL A 482 -17.40 -16.66 -13.33
C VAL A 482 -16.81 -15.27 -13.36
N GLU A 483 -15.70 -15.11 -14.05
CA GLU A 483 -15.07 -13.81 -14.28
C GLU A 483 -15.42 -13.31 -15.68
N ILE A 484 -15.96 -12.09 -15.76
CA ILE A 484 -16.31 -11.40 -17.00
C ILE A 484 -15.45 -10.14 -17.11
N ASP A 485 -14.67 -10.03 -18.16
CA ASP A 485 -14.00 -8.79 -18.51
C ASP A 485 -14.96 -7.95 -19.35
N ILE A 486 -15.30 -6.74 -18.88
CA ILE A 486 -16.29 -5.89 -19.55
C ILE A 486 -15.76 -5.28 -20.86
N GLU A 487 -14.45 -5.28 -21.07
CA GLU A 487 -13.82 -4.83 -22.33
C GLU A 487 -13.79 -5.98 -23.37
N GLU A 488 -13.64 -7.24 -22.92
CA GLU A 488 -13.71 -8.42 -23.79
C GLU A 488 -15.15 -8.83 -24.11
N ASP A 489 -16.07 -8.72 -23.14
CA ASP A 489 -17.47 -9.14 -23.21
C ASP A 489 -18.46 -7.97 -22.96
N PRO A 490 -18.43 -6.87 -23.73
CA PRO A 490 -19.22 -5.67 -23.45
C PRO A 490 -20.73 -5.91 -23.52
N GLU A 491 -21.21 -6.80 -24.40
CA GLU A 491 -22.62 -7.11 -24.56
C GLU A 491 -23.26 -7.69 -23.28
N ILE A 492 -22.51 -8.55 -22.58
CA ILE A 492 -22.98 -9.16 -21.32
C ILE A 492 -22.97 -8.13 -20.19
N ALA A 493 -21.98 -7.25 -20.16
CA ALA A 493 -21.90 -6.20 -19.16
C ALA A 493 -23.06 -5.20 -19.30
N GLU A 494 -23.39 -4.80 -20.53
CA GLU A 494 -24.53 -3.93 -20.84
C GLU A 494 -25.86 -4.59 -20.47
N ALA A 495 -26.07 -5.84 -20.88
CA ALA A 495 -27.26 -6.63 -20.56
C ALA A 495 -27.43 -6.85 -19.04
N ALA A 496 -26.35 -6.96 -18.30
CA ALA A 496 -26.35 -7.09 -16.86
C ALA A 496 -26.49 -5.74 -16.10
N GLY A 497 -26.53 -4.61 -16.82
CA GLY A 497 -26.66 -3.28 -16.23
C GLY A 497 -25.44 -2.84 -15.44
N ILE A 498 -24.23 -3.24 -15.83
CA ILE A 498 -22.99 -2.93 -15.12
C ILE A 498 -22.57 -1.50 -15.43
N MET A 499 -22.69 -0.61 -14.44
CA MET A 499 -22.33 0.81 -14.57
C MET A 499 -20.88 1.11 -14.16
N GLY A 500 -20.18 0.12 -13.59
CA GLY A 500 -18.78 0.27 -13.13
C GLY A 500 -18.23 -1.00 -12.51
N THR A 501 -16.90 -1.09 -12.44
CA THR A 501 -16.17 -2.25 -11.90
C THR A 501 -15.40 -1.88 -10.62
N PRO A 502 -15.27 -2.83 -9.65
CA PRO A 502 -15.83 -4.17 -9.65
C PRO A 502 -17.33 -4.19 -9.36
N CYS A 503 -18.02 -5.13 -9.99
CA CYS A 503 -19.40 -5.45 -9.66
C CYS A 503 -19.53 -6.96 -9.50
N VAL A 504 -20.22 -7.42 -8.45
CA VAL A 504 -20.45 -8.85 -8.19
C VAL A 504 -21.94 -9.12 -8.21
N GLN A 505 -22.36 -10.03 -9.09
CA GLN A 505 -23.74 -10.47 -9.15
C GLN A 505 -23.86 -11.95 -8.78
N PHE A 506 -24.92 -12.27 -8.07
CA PHE A 506 -25.25 -13.65 -7.70
C PHE A 506 -26.54 -14.10 -8.38
N PHE A 507 -26.48 -15.27 -9.00
CA PHE A 507 -27.63 -15.87 -9.69
C PHE A 507 -27.90 -17.26 -9.12
N LYS A 508 -29.18 -17.60 -8.95
CA LYS A 508 -29.65 -18.95 -8.62
C LYS A 508 -31.00 -19.19 -9.30
N ASN A 509 -31.17 -20.38 -9.87
CA ASN A 509 -32.39 -20.78 -10.58
C ASN A 509 -32.82 -19.77 -11.68
N LYS A 510 -31.85 -19.21 -12.39
CA LYS A 510 -32.05 -18.21 -13.48
C LYS A 510 -32.56 -16.85 -13.00
N GLU A 511 -32.43 -16.54 -11.72
CA GLU A 511 -32.78 -15.25 -11.16
C GLU A 511 -31.55 -14.58 -10.53
N MET A 512 -31.44 -13.27 -10.71
CA MET A 512 -30.42 -12.47 -10.00
C MET A 512 -30.92 -12.21 -8.59
N ILE A 513 -30.25 -12.83 -7.60
CA ILE A 513 -30.65 -12.72 -6.19
C ILE A 513 -29.92 -11.59 -5.45
N ARG A 514 -28.78 -11.16 -5.96
CA ARG A 514 -28.01 -10.02 -5.37
C ARG A 514 -27.12 -9.36 -6.41
N ASN A 515 -27.03 -8.02 -6.31
CA ASN A 515 -26.08 -7.19 -7.05
C ASN A 515 -25.30 -6.33 -6.07
N VAL A 516 -23.96 -6.37 -6.14
CA VAL A 516 -23.05 -5.69 -5.21
C VAL A 516 -22.06 -4.89 -6.02
N SER A 517 -22.17 -3.58 -5.99
CA SER A 517 -21.20 -2.67 -6.61
C SER A 517 -20.08 -2.31 -5.63
N GLY A 518 -18.85 -2.25 -6.15
CA GLY A 518 -17.65 -1.97 -5.37
C GLY A 518 -17.15 -3.18 -4.56
N VAL A 519 -16.20 -2.92 -3.66
CA VAL A 519 -15.57 -3.95 -2.83
C VAL A 519 -16.30 -4.03 -1.48
N LYS A 520 -16.64 -5.25 -1.06
CA LYS A 520 -17.21 -5.56 0.23
C LYS A 520 -16.30 -6.50 1.01
N MET A 521 -16.58 -6.64 2.30
CA MET A 521 -15.80 -7.48 3.19
C MET A 521 -15.95 -8.97 2.86
N LYS A 522 -14.88 -9.76 3.05
CA LYS A 522 -14.89 -11.21 2.87
C LYS A 522 -16.07 -11.86 3.59
N LYS A 523 -16.35 -11.42 4.84
CA LYS A 523 -17.44 -11.90 5.68
C LYS A 523 -18.80 -11.75 5.01
N GLU A 524 -19.08 -10.61 4.36
CA GLU A 524 -20.37 -10.36 3.69
C GLU A 524 -20.63 -11.32 2.53
N TYR A 525 -19.60 -11.62 1.74
CA TYR A 525 -19.71 -12.60 0.64
C TYR A 525 -19.89 -14.02 1.18
N ARG A 526 -19.16 -14.37 2.23
CA ARG A 526 -19.23 -15.69 2.87
C ARG A 526 -20.60 -15.96 3.50
N GLU A 527 -21.13 -15.02 4.28
CA GLU A 527 -22.46 -15.12 4.90
C GLU A 527 -23.55 -15.25 3.83
N PHE A 528 -23.49 -14.39 2.78
CA PHE A 528 -24.46 -14.46 1.70
C PHE A 528 -24.43 -15.80 0.94
N ILE A 529 -23.25 -16.34 0.68
CA ILE A 529 -23.11 -17.65 0.01
C ILE A 529 -23.64 -18.77 0.93
N LEU A 530 -23.34 -18.71 2.25
CA LEU A 530 -23.85 -19.69 3.22
C LEU A 530 -25.39 -19.77 3.25
N GLU A 531 -26.06 -18.62 3.14
CA GLU A 531 -27.51 -18.52 3.17
C GLU A 531 -28.16 -19.00 1.86
N ASN A 532 -27.43 -18.97 0.74
CA ASN A 532 -28.01 -19.17 -0.60
C ASN A 532 -27.41 -20.34 -1.41
N LYS A 533 -26.42 -21.06 -0.86
CA LYS A 533 -25.80 -22.23 -1.52
C LYS A 533 -26.72 -23.43 -1.70
#